data_6f141f98d4253d57621c799381e27701
#
_entry.id   6f141f98d4253d57621c799381e27701
#
_cell.length_a   1.000
_cell.length_b   1.000
_cell.length_c   1.000
_cell.angle_alpha   90.00
_cell.angle_beta   90.00
_cell.angle_gamma   90.00
#
_symmetry.space_group_name_H-M   'P 1'
#
loop_
_entity.id
_entity.type
_entity.pdbx_description
1 polymer ?
#
loop_
_entity_poly.entity_id
_entity_poly.type
_entity_poly.pdbx_seq_one_letter_code
_entity_poly.pdbx_strand_id
1 'polypeptide(L)'
;MKSALELALEKTAKMISEEDSDLNDGQKKLISEIEAEFQAKVAEAEIMLEQKIKGIAASDPESSEVAIDGLREEFRKDKEGWESKREREITKVKGLS
;
A
#
# COMPACT_ATOMS: atom_id res chain seq x y z
N MET A 1 21.49 3.38 20.13
CA MET A 1 21.16 2.57 18.94
C MET A 1 19.79 2.92 18.40
N LYS A 2 19.69 3.14 17.11
CA LYS A 2 18.41 3.46 16.50
C LYS A 2 17.63 2.17 16.20
N SER A 3 16.33 2.21 16.36
CA SER A 3 15.47 1.08 16.03
C SER A 3 15.39 0.90 14.49
N ALA A 4 14.96 -0.27 14.04
CA ALA A 4 14.76 -0.51 12.62
C ALA A 4 13.78 0.48 12.01
N LEU A 5 12.75 0.86 12.77
CA LEU A 5 11.77 1.87 12.34
C LEU A 5 12.41 3.25 12.15
N GLU A 6 13.26 3.65 13.08
CA GLU A 6 13.96 4.94 12.98
C GLU A 6 14.90 4.98 11.78
N LEU A 7 15.61 3.89 11.52
CA LEU A 7 16.47 3.78 10.34
C LEU A 7 15.66 3.85 9.04
N ALA A 8 14.51 3.20 8.99
CA ALA A 8 13.63 3.24 7.85
C ALA A 8 13.09 4.65 7.61
N LEU A 9 12.71 5.34 8.68
CA LEU A 9 12.25 6.72 8.60
C LEU A 9 13.34 7.68 8.13
N GLU A 10 14.56 7.50 8.61
CA GLU A 10 15.71 8.29 8.15
C GLU A 10 15.98 8.09 6.67
N LYS A 11 15.96 6.84 6.21
CA LYS A 11 16.14 6.53 4.79
C LYS A 11 15.07 7.18 3.93
N THR A 12 13.83 7.08 4.36
CA THR A 12 12.71 7.67 3.66
C THR A 12 12.81 9.20 3.63
N ALA A 13 13.17 9.80 4.75
CA ALA A 13 13.34 11.24 4.85
C ALA A 13 14.49 11.73 3.94
N LYS A 14 15.58 10.99 3.87
CA LYS A 14 16.70 11.32 2.99
C LYS A 14 16.31 11.25 1.52
N MET A 15 15.58 10.21 1.13
CA MET A 15 15.12 10.05 -0.24
C MET A 15 14.16 11.18 -0.63
N ILE A 16 13.25 11.53 0.25
CA ILE A 16 12.31 12.64 0.05
C ILE A 16 13.07 13.95 -0.09
N SER A 17 14.07 14.16 0.76
CA SER A 17 14.90 15.36 0.75
C SER A 17 15.66 15.54 -0.56
N GLU A 18 16.11 14.46 -1.17
CA GLU A 18 16.86 14.51 -2.43
C GLU A 18 15.94 14.73 -3.64
N GLU A 19 14.80 14.04 -3.67
CA GLU A 19 13.87 14.11 -4.80
C GLU A 19 12.87 15.25 -4.69
N ASP A 20 12.43 15.56 -3.47
CA ASP A 20 11.30 16.41 -3.21
C ASP A 20 11.66 17.68 -2.42
N SER A 21 12.91 18.12 -2.50
CA SER A 21 13.37 19.32 -1.80
C SER A 21 12.61 20.58 -2.20
N ASP A 22 12.03 20.60 -3.40
CA ASP A 22 11.28 21.72 -3.93
C ASP A 22 9.80 21.71 -3.58
N LEU A 23 9.33 20.64 -2.91
CA LEU A 23 7.94 20.54 -2.53
C LEU A 23 7.61 21.43 -1.34
N ASN A 24 6.49 22.11 -1.42
CA ASN A 24 6.00 22.90 -0.28
C ASN A 24 5.29 21.97 0.74
N ASP A 25 4.97 22.53 1.90
CA ASP A 25 4.34 21.76 2.99
C ASP A 25 2.97 21.21 2.60
N GLY A 26 2.22 21.95 1.81
CA GLY A 26 0.92 21.49 1.31
C GLY A 26 1.05 20.26 0.41
N GLN A 27 2.04 20.25 -0.46
CA GLN A 27 2.30 19.10 -1.34
C GLN A 27 2.74 17.89 -0.54
N LYS A 28 3.63 18.07 0.43
CA LYS A 28 4.08 16.99 1.33
C LYS A 28 2.90 16.40 2.10
N LYS A 29 2.01 17.23 2.57
CA LYS A 29 0.81 16.80 3.29
C LYS A 29 -0.11 15.98 2.40
N LEU A 30 -0.34 16.42 1.16
CA LEU A 30 -1.16 15.69 0.20
C LEU A 30 -0.57 14.31 -0.11
N ILE A 31 0.74 14.23 -0.32
CA ILE A 31 1.42 12.96 -0.57
C ILE A 31 1.27 12.03 0.63
N SER A 32 1.43 12.55 1.84
CA SER A 32 1.24 11.78 3.06
C SER A 32 -0.17 11.22 3.17
N GLU A 33 -1.18 12.02 2.82
CA GLU A 33 -2.58 11.59 2.82
C GLU A 33 -2.83 10.50 1.78
N ILE A 34 -2.25 10.64 0.58
CA ILE A 34 -2.36 9.63 -0.49
C ILE A 34 -1.77 8.31 -0.03
N GLU A 35 -0.61 8.34 0.60
CA GLU A 35 0.03 7.12 1.11
C GLU A 35 -0.75 6.48 2.25
N ALA A 36 -1.30 7.29 3.14
CA ALA A 36 -2.13 6.79 4.24
C ALA A 36 -3.39 6.10 3.70
N GLU A 37 -4.04 6.70 2.71
CA GLU A 37 -5.21 6.09 2.06
C GLU A 37 -4.87 4.76 1.40
N PHE A 38 -3.73 4.71 0.71
CA PHE A 38 -3.27 3.48 0.06
C PHE A 38 -3.04 2.38 1.10
N GLN A 39 -2.32 2.69 2.18
CA GLN A 39 -2.03 1.72 3.23
C GLN A 39 -3.31 1.22 3.91
N ALA A 40 -4.25 2.12 4.18
CA ALA A 40 -5.53 1.76 4.78
C ALA A 40 -6.32 0.82 3.87
N LYS A 41 -6.32 1.09 2.58
CA LYS A 41 -7.02 0.27 1.58
C LYS A 41 -6.43 -1.13 1.49
N VAL A 42 -5.10 -1.23 1.46
CA VAL A 42 -4.40 -2.51 1.42
C VAL A 42 -4.66 -3.30 2.71
N ALA A 43 -4.56 -2.66 3.86
CA ALA A 43 -4.79 -3.33 5.15
C ALA A 43 -6.21 -3.86 5.26
N GLU A 44 -7.21 -3.08 4.86
CA GLU A 44 -8.61 -3.50 4.86
C GLU A 44 -8.81 -4.70 3.93
N ALA A 45 -8.25 -4.64 2.73
CA ALA A 45 -8.36 -5.72 1.76
C ALA A 45 -7.68 -7.00 2.24
N GLU A 46 -6.55 -6.88 2.95
CA GLU A 46 -5.88 -8.04 3.54
C GLU A 46 -6.74 -8.72 4.60
N ILE A 47 -7.39 -7.94 5.45
CA ILE A 47 -8.30 -8.46 6.47
C ILE A 47 -9.46 -9.20 5.82
N MET A 48 -10.07 -8.62 4.81
CA MET A 48 -11.17 -9.24 4.08
C MET A 48 -10.73 -10.52 3.38
N LEU A 49 -9.53 -10.50 2.79
CA LEU A 49 -8.97 -11.69 2.15
C LEU A 49 -8.79 -12.83 3.15
N GLU A 50 -8.21 -12.54 4.31
CA GLU A 50 -8.03 -13.54 5.36
C GLU A 50 -9.35 -14.14 5.83
N GLN A 51 -10.37 -13.31 5.99
CA GLN A 51 -11.71 -13.78 6.38
C GLN A 51 -12.31 -14.70 5.32
N LYS A 52 -12.17 -14.35 4.05
CA LYS A 52 -12.65 -15.19 2.95
C LYS A 52 -11.91 -16.53 2.89
N ILE A 53 -10.59 -16.49 3.07
CA ILE A 53 -9.77 -17.71 3.08
C ILE A 53 -10.19 -18.63 4.21
N LYS A 54 -10.38 -18.09 5.41
CA LYS A 54 -10.83 -18.86 6.58
C LYS A 54 -12.20 -19.50 6.33
N GLY A 55 -13.11 -18.73 5.74
CA GLY A 55 -14.45 -19.24 5.41
C GLY A 55 -14.42 -20.39 4.40
N ILE A 56 -13.61 -20.26 3.37
CA ILE A 56 -13.47 -21.29 2.33
C ILE A 56 -12.80 -22.53 2.90
N ALA A 57 -11.73 -22.37 3.66
CA ALA A 57 -11.01 -23.49 4.27
C ALA A 57 -11.89 -24.26 5.24
N ALA A 58 -12.79 -23.59 5.95
CA ALA A 58 -13.71 -24.21 6.89
C ALA A 58 -14.84 -24.98 6.18
N SER A 59 -15.35 -24.45 5.04
CA SER A 59 -16.49 -25.03 4.36
C SER A 59 -16.14 -26.12 3.36
N ASP A 60 -14.96 -26.04 2.71
CA ASP A 60 -14.55 -27.02 1.72
C ASP A 60 -13.03 -27.21 1.70
N PRO A 61 -12.48 -27.97 2.67
CA PRO A 61 -11.03 -28.16 2.76
C PRO A 61 -10.39 -28.83 1.55
N GLU A 62 -11.13 -29.66 0.82
CA GLU A 62 -10.58 -30.41 -0.31
C GLU A 62 -10.33 -29.56 -1.55
N SER A 63 -11.23 -28.62 -1.85
CA SER A 63 -11.11 -27.76 -3.03
C SER A 63 -10.71 -26.33 -2.68
N SER A 64 -10.41 -26.07 -1.41
CA SER A 64 -10.09 -24.72 -0.94
C SER A 64 -8.81 -24.14 -1.56
N GLU A 65 -7.83 -24.97 -1.86
CA GLU A 65 -6.52 -24.53 -2.36
C GLU A 65 -6.63 -23.72 -3.65
N VAL A 66 -7.40 -24.22 -4.62
CA VAL A 66 -7.58 -23.50 -5.89
C VAL A 66 -8.31 -22.17 -5.68
N ALA A 67 -9.36 -22.19 -4.87
CA ALA A 67 -10.13 -20.98 -4.57
C ALA A 67 -9.27 -19.94 -3.83
N ILE A 68 -8.46 -20.38 -2.88
CA ILE A 68 -7.55 -19.50 -2.12
C ILE A 68 -6.50 -18.90 -3.04
N ASP A 69 -5.91 -19.69 -3.93
CA ASP A 69 -4.93 -19.20 -4.89
C ASP A 69 -5.55 -18.14 -5.81
N GLY A 70 -6.79 -18.34 -6.24
CA GLY A 70 -7.53 -17.39 -7.04
C GLY A 70 -7.75 -16.06 -6.31
N LEU A 71 -8.13 -16.13 -5.03
CA LEU A 71 -8.33 -14.95 -4.20
C LEU A 71 -7.03 -14.18 -3.98
N ARG A 72 -5.93 -14.87 -3.76
CA ARG A 72 -4.62 -14.26 -3.57
C ARG A 72 -4.14 -13.56 -4.85
N GLU A 73 -4.38 -14.18 -6.00
CA GLU A 73 -4.04 -13.60 -7.29
C GLU A 73 -4.87 -12.35 -7.56
N GLU A 74 -6.16 -12.39 -7.26
CA GLU A 74 -7.05 -11.24 -7.40
C GLU A 74 -6.59 -10.08 -6.50
N PHE A 75 -6.24 -10.38 -5.26
CA PHE A 75 -5.70 -9.39 -4.33
C PHE A 75 -4.41 -8.77 -4.86
N ARG A 76 -3.52 -9.59 -5.40
CA ARG A 76 -2.26 -9.10 -5.97
C ARG A 76 -2.51 -8.11 -7.11
N LYS A 77 -3.45 -8.42 -7.99
CA LYS A 77 -3.81 -7.53 -9.10
C LYS A 77 -4.43 -6.22 -8.62
N ASP A 78 -5.32 -6.32 -7.65
CA ASP A 78 -5.94 -5.13 -7.06
C ASP A 78 -4.90 -4.24 -6.40
N LYS A 79 -3.98 -4.83 -5.65
CA LYS A 79 -2.89 -4.10 -5.00
C LYS A 79 -2.00 -3.39 -6.00
N GLU A 80 -1.66 -4.06 -7.10
CA GLU A 80 -0.87 -3.46 -8.19
C GLU A 80 -1.60 -2.25 -8.79
N GLY A 81 -2.91 -2.36 -8.99
CA GLY A 81 -3.72 -1.25 -9.48
C GLY A 81 -3.70 -0.06 -8.52
N TRP A 82 -3.82 -0.32 -7.23
CA TRP A 82 -3.77 0.72 -6.20
C TRP A 82 -2.38 1.37 -6.12
N GLU A 83 -1.32 0.58 -6.25
CA GLU A 83 0.06 1.09 -6.28
C GLU A 83 0.27 2.03 -7.48
N SER A 84 -0.23 1.65 -8.64
CA SER A 84 -0.15 2.49 -9.83
C SER A 84 -0.92 3.79 -9.66
N LYS A 85 -2.10 3.71 -9.07
CA LYS A 85 -2.91 4.89 -8.79
C LYS A 85 -2.21 5.82 -7.81
N ARG A 86 -1.64 5.26 -6.75
CA ARG A 86 -0.88 6.02 -5.77
C ARG A 86 0.26 6.78 -6.43
N GLU A 87 1.04 6.11 -7.26
CA GLU A 87 2.16 6.74 -7.95
C GLU A 87 1.71 7.85 -8.88
N ARG A 88 0.62 7.66 -9.61
CA ARG A 88 0.08 8.69 -10.49
C ARG A 88 -0.39 9.92 -9.72
N GLU A 89 -1.07 9.71 -8.60
CA GLU A 89 -1.55 10.79 -7.76
C GLU A 89 -0.40 11.58 -7.13
N ILE A 90 0.63 10.87 -6.66
CA ILE A 90 1.83 11.51 -6.11
C ILE A 90 2.54 12.32 -7.18
N THR A 91 2.67 11.77 -8.38
CA THR A 91 3.28 12.47 -9.51
C THR A 91 2.53 13.75 -9.85
N LYS A 92 1.20 13.71 -9.82
CA LYS A 92 0.37 14.89 -10.04
C LYS A 92 0.62 15.97 -9.00
N VAL A 93 0.70 15.58 -7.73
CA VAL A 93 0.97 16.52 -6.65
C VAL A 93 2.34 17.16 -6.84
N LYS A 94 3.35 16.38 -7.19
CA LYS A 94 4.69 16.90 -7.44
C LYS A 94 4.74 17.88 -8.62
N GLY A 95 3.85 17.71 -9.58
CA GLY A 95 3.73 18.60 -10.72
C GLY A 95 2.99 19.91 -10.46
N LEU A 96 2.39 20.09 -9.27
CA LEU A 96 1.64 21.26 -8.89
C LEU A 96 2.53 22.35 -8.27
N SER A 97 3.65 22.60 -8.78
CA SER A 97 4.58 23.62 -8.24
C SER A 97 4.25 25.04 -8.72
#